data_218626f00db9f7c8d6928d67491cc6aa
#
_entry.id   218626f00db9f7c8d6928d67491cc6aa
#
_cell.length_a   1.000
_cell.length_b   1.000
_cell.length_c   1.000
_cell.angle_alpha   90.00
_cell.angle_beta   90.00
_cell.angle_gamma   90.00
#
_symmetry.space_group_name_H-M   'P 1'
#
loop_
_entity.id
_entity.type
_entity.pdbx_description
1 polymer ?
#
loop_
_entity_poly.entity_id
_entity_poly.type
_entity_poly.pdbx_seq_one_letter_code
_entity_poly.pdbx_strand_id
1 'polypeptide(L)'
;MAEFDERRDRSIVREASGACGDLGTFIPHLIGAMTVAGLAPVGVLLGFGIFLISTGLLYGLPLPVQPMKAISAVILTGGLRPGEVAAAGVIIGIVLLILGATGLIGRLARVIPQSVGAGLQLGLGLLMGVLGLRLMLEVPWIGFPAVAALFLLGRIPRFPAAPVVLGTATLVGWITASSGAPAHETIGVSSGLHVVIPTWAEVWRSLGLAVLPQLSLTLTNAVIVTASVSRELFPVTGKIASERNLALSSGLANLLLCPFGAMPMCHGAGGLQAQYRFGGRTGLTPILFGAVLLVLGIWFADRAAGLFAIIPIGAVGALLIVAGTDLAISRRLFDGRPSCLWVITVTALVTVAINPALALVLGWVGECIRTAIVRRLVPERPRP
;
A
#
# COMPACT_ATOMS: atom_id res chain seq x y z
N MET A 1 -20.79 11.58 -27.13
CA MET A 1 -21.74 10.85 -26.28
C MET A 1 -21.07 10.28 -25.01
N ALA A 2 -19.83 9.77 -25.05
CA ALA A 2 -19.12 9.30 -23.86
C ALA A 2 -18.75 10.42 -22.85
N GLU A 3 -18.48 11.64 -23.30
CA GLU A 3 -18.14 12.78 -22.46
C GLU A 3 -19.33 13.30 -21.64
N PHE A 4 -20.56 13.04 -22.11
CA PHE A 4 -21.80 13.42 -21.41
C PHE A 4 -22.14 12.49 -20.24
N ASP A 5 -21.68 11.24 -20.26
CA ASP A 5 -21.94 10.24 -19.23
C ASP A 5 -20.96 10.35 -18.05
N GLU A 6 -19.71 10.79 -18.28
CA GLU A 6 -18.71 11.01 -17.24
C GLU A 6 -19.08 12.17 -16.28
N ARG A 7 -19.90 13.15 -16.73
CA ARG A 7 -20.27 14.34 -15.94
C ARG A 7 -21.64 14.26 -15.27
N ARG A 8 -22.50 13.33 -15.66
CA ARG A 8 -23.92 13.37 -15.32
C ARG A 8 -24.30 12.92 -13.91
N ASP A 9 -23.36 12.34 -13.15
CA ASP A 9 -23.69 11.74 -11.84
C ASP A 9 -22.70 12.12 -10.74
N ARG A 10 -22.54 13.44 -10.53
CA ARG A 10 -21.69 14.04 -9.48
C ARG A 10 -22.40 14.07 -8.13
N SER A 11 -22.93 12.96 -7.67
CA SER A 11 -23.48 12.89 -6.33
C SER A 11 -22.33 12.81 -5.31
N ILE A 12 -22.28 13.76 -4.37
CA ILE A 12 -21.31 13.76 -3.25
C ILE A 12 -21.35 12.42 -2.51
N VAL A 13 -22.52 11.80 -2.38
CA VAL A 13 -22.69 10.50 -1.73
C VAL A 13 -21.94 9.40 -2.48
N ARG A 14 -21.95 9.42 -3.82
CA ARG A 14 -21.20 8.44 -4.63
C ARG A 14 -19.70 8.65 -4.54
N GLU A 15 -19.25 9.92 -4.56
CA GLU A 15 -17.83 10.23 -4.38
C GLU A 15 -17.36 9.84 -2.98
N ALA A 16 -18.15 10.08 -1.95
CA ALA A 16 -17.86 9.63 -0.58
C ALA A 16 -17.85 8.09 -0.47
N SER A 17 -18.79 7.40 -1.13
CA SER A 17 -18.75 5.94 -1.24
C SER A 17 -17.50 5.46 -1.96
N GLY A 18 -17.10 6.14 -3.04
CA GLY A 18 -15.83 5.90 -3.73
C GLY A 18 -14.62 6.03 -2.79
N ALA A 19 -14.60 7.06 -1.94
CA ALA A 19 -13.55 7.27 -0.95
C ALA A 19 -13.41 6.08 0.02
N CYS A 20 -14.51 5.42 0.35
CA CYS A 20 -14.49 4.22 1.20
C CYS A 20 -13.96 2.97 0.48
N GLY A 21 -13.87 2.98 -0.86
CA GLY A 21 -13.48 1.82 -1.65
C GLY A 21 -12.07 1.28 -1.35
N ASP A 22 -11.15 2.15 -0.95
CA ASP A 22 -9.76 1.79 -0.67
C ASP A 22 -9.45 1.59 0.82
N LEU A 23 -10.40 1.81 1.72
CA LEU A 23 -10.19 1.67 3.16
C LEU A 23 -9.72 0.28 3.58
N GLY A 24 -10.15 -0.77 2.86
CA GLY A 24 -9.75 -2.15 3.13
C GLY A 24 -8.26 -2.39 3.00
N THR A 25 -7.59 -1.73 2.07
CA THR A 25 -6.14 -1.82 1.90
C THR A 25 -5.40 -0.73 2.69
N PHE A 26 -6.02 0.43 2.91
CA PHE A 26 -5.40 1.57 3.57
C PHE A 26 -5.30 1.39 5.10
N ILE A 27 -6.41 1.06 5.77
CA ILE A 27 -6.52 1.01 7.23
C ILE A 27 -5.52 0.05 7.88
N PRO A 28 -5.33 -1.20 7.40
CA PRO A 28 -4.40 -2.14 8.04
C PRO A 28 -2.97 -1.61 8.09
N HIS A 29 -2.53 -1.01 6.98
CA HIS A 29 -1.19 -0.46 6.86
C HIS A 29 -0.99 0.78 7.75
N LEU A 30 -2.00 1.64 7.82
CA LEU A 30 -1.99 2.85 8.63
C LEU A 30 -1.92 2.51 10.13
N ILE A 31 -2.84 1.66 10.59
CA ILE A 31 -2.88 1.23 12.00
C ILE A 31 -1.59 0.51 12.36
N GLY A 32 -1.16 -0.44 11.55
CA GLY A 32 0.06 -1.18 11.81
C GLY A 32 1.31 -0.30 11.86
N ALA A 33 1.41 0.72 10.99
CA ALA A 33 2.52 1.66 11.02
C ALA A 33 2.57 2.47 12.33
N MET A 34 1.42 2.86 12.86
CA MET A 34 1.33 3.60 14.12
C MET A 34 1.52 2.69 15.35
N THR A 35 0.95 1.48 15.34
CA THR A 35 0.98 0.59 16.51
C THR A 35 2.25 -0.25 16.59
N VAL A 36 2.79 -0.73 15.46
CA VAL A 36 3.95 -1.62 15.42
C VAL A 36 5.26 -0.83 15.28
N ALA A 37 5.31 0.15 14.35
CA ALA A 37 6.53 0.94 14.13
C ALA A 37 6.61 2.20 14.98
N GLY A 38 5.56 2.56 15.71
CA GLY A 38 5.53 3.76 16.55
C GLY A 38 5.57 5.08 15.75
N LEU A 39 5.07 5.08 14.50
CA LEU A 39 4.95 6.31 13.73
C LEU A 39 3.94 7.25 14.37
N ALA A 40 4.29 8.54 14.47
CA ALA A 40 3.41 9.56 15.04
C ALA A 40 2.14 9.72 14.19
N PRO A 41 0.92 9.58 14.77
CA PRO A 41 -0.33 9.70 14.04
C PRO A 41 -0.47 11.00 13.26
N VAL A 42 0.02 12.12 13.81
CA VAL A 42 0.00 13.44 13.16
C VAL A 42 0.70 13.39 11.82
N GLY A 43 1.97 12.95 11.78
CA GLY A 43 2.77 12.91 10.55
C GLY A 43 2.14 12.02 9.49
N VAL A 44 1.65 10.84 9.90
CA VAL A 44 1.00 9.88 9.01
C VAL A 44 -0.32 10.43 8.44
N LEU A 45 -1.22 10.93 9.30
CA LEU A 45 -2.54 11.41 8.88
C LEU A 45 -2.44 12.68 8.04
N LEU A 46 -1.59 13.66 8.44
CA LEU A 46 -1.38 14.87 7.66
C LEU A 46 -0.72 14.57 6.31
N GLY A 47 0.29 13.69 6.29
CA GLY A 47 0.96 13.31 5.05
C GLY A 47 0.01 12.72 4.03
N PHE A 48 -0.78 11.73 4.42
CA PHE A 48 -1.80 11.15 3.53
C PHE A 48 -2.89 12.17 3.16
N GLY A 49 -3.37 12.97 4.12
CA GLY A 49 -4.40 13.98 3.88
C GLY A 49 -3.97 15.02 2.86
N ILE A 50 -2.76 15.57 3.00
CA ILE A 50 -2.19 16.55 2.06
C ILE A 50 -2.03 15.94 0.68
N PHE A 51 -1.45 14.73 0.58
CA PHE A 51 -1.21 14.13 -0.73
C PHE A 51 -2.50 13.69 -1.42
N LEU A 52 -3.51 13.18 -0.69
CA LEU A 52 -4.83 12.85 -1.24
C LEU A 52 -5.53 14.08 -1.82
N ILE A 53 -5.56 15.18 -1.08
CA ILE A 53 -6.16 16.43 -1.56
C ILE A 53 -5.41 16.95 -2.79
N SER A 54 -4.08 17.00 -2.71
CA SER A 54 -3.25 17.42 -3.85
C SER A 54 -3.49 16.53 -5.08
N THR A 55 -3.61 15.22 -4.89
CA THR A 55 -3.92 14.26 -5.96
C THR A 55 -5.27 14.54 -6.60
N GLY A 56 -6.30 14.76 -5.80
CA GLY A 56 -7.63 15.08 -6.31
C GLY A 56 -7.68 16.38 -7.11
N LEU A 57 -6.96 17.41 -6.63
CA LEU A 57 -6.87 18.71 -7.31
C LEU A 57 -6.05 18.61 -8.61
N LEU A 58 -4.92 17.91 -8.60
CA LEU A 58 -4.02 17.81 -9.75
C LEU A 58 -4.57 16.95 -10.88
N TYR A 59 -5.17 15.81 -10.54
CA TYR A 59 -5.60 14.83 -11.55
C TYR A 59 -7.08 14.95 -11.91
N GLY A 60 -7.91 15.47 -11.02
CA GLY A 60 -9.37 15.51 -11.21
C GLY A 60 -10.03 14.11 -11.29
N LEU A 61 -9.30 13.07 -10.90
CA LEU A 61 -9.68 11.66 -10.96
C LEU A 61 -9.78 11.05 -9.55
N PRO A 62 -10.54 9.97 -9.37
CA PRO A 62 -10.57 9.23 -8.11
C PRO A 62 -9.30 8.39 -7.96
N LEU A 63 -8.15 9.07 -7.95
CA LEU A 63 -6.85 8.44 -7.89
C LEU A 63 -6.44 8.25 -6.41
N PRO A 64 -6.22 7.01 -5.96
CA PRO A 64 -5.89 6.75 -4.58
C PRO A 64 -4.46 7.15 -4.23
N VAL A 65 -4.24 7.44 -2.96
CA VAL A 65 -2.92 7.46 -2.34
C VAL A 65 -2.88 6.36 -1.30
N GLN A 66 -1.95 5.45 -1.46
CA GLN A 66 -1.83 4.25 -0.64
C GLN A 66 -0.45 4.16 0.02
N PRO A 67 -0.36 3.54 1.20
CA PRO A 67 0.92 3.14 1.78
C PRO A 67 1.72 2.26 0.82
N MET A 68 3.02 2.46 0.74
CA MET A 68 3.92 1.63 -0.04
C MET A 68 4.00 0.23 0.55
N LYS A 69 3.45 -0.75 -0.17
CA LYS A 69 3.13 -2.09 0.35
C LYS A 69 4.35 -2.87 0.85
N ALA A 70 5.48 -2.81 0.14
CA ALA A 70 6.69 -3.51 0.59
C ALA A 70 7.27 -2.88 1.87
N ILE A 71 7.34 -1.55 1.92
CA ILE A 71 7.77 -0.82 3.12
C ILE A 71 6.82 -1.12 4.28
N SER A 72 5.51 -1.05 4.03
CA SER A 72 4.51 -1.35 5.03
C SER A 72 4.63 -2.77 5.57
N ALA A 73 4.84 -3.77 4.71
CA ALA A 73 5.04 -5.14 5.15
C ALA A 73 6.28 -5.29 6.05
N VAL A 74 7.39 -4.62 5.72
CA VAL A 74 8.60 -4.63 6.55
C VAL A 74 8.39 -3.88 7.87
N ILE A 75 7.67 -2.75 7.85
CA ILE A 75 7.24 -2.05 9.07
C ILE A 75 6.47 -3.00 9.99
N LEU A 76 5.42 -3.63 9.45
CA LEU A 76 4.50 -4.48 10.20
C LEU A 76 5.18 -5.72 10.78
N THR A 77 6.21 -6.22 10.13
CA THR A 77 7.01 -7.35 10.65
C THR A 77 8.10 -6.92 11.66
N GLY A 78 8.08 -5.66 12.11
CA GLY A 78 9.00 -5.15 13.13
C GLY A 78 10.39 -4.79 12.59
N GLY A 79 10.51 -4.63 11.27
CA GLY A 79 11.80 -4.42 10.60
C GLY A 79 12.31 -2.99 10.54
N LEU A 80 11.45 -1.97 10.60
CA LEU A 80 11.84 -0.56 10.39
C LEU A 80 11.43 0.35 11.55
N ARG A 81 12.36 1.26 11.90
CA ARG A 81 12.16 2.36 12.85
C ARG A 81 11.71 3.63 12.11
N PRO A 82 11.16 4.64 12.81
CA PRO A 82 10.71 5.89 12.18
C PRO A 82 11.76 6.58 11.30
N GLY A 83 13.04 6.63 11.73
CA GLY A 83 14.13 7.18 10.93
C GLY A 83 14.40 6.41 9.64
N GLU A 84 14.32 5.08 9.68
CA GLU A 84 14.47 4.21 8.50
C GLU A 84 13.30 4.38 7.53
N VAL A 85 12.07 4.59 8.04
CA VAL A 85 10.88 4.85 7.23
C VAL A 85 10.99 6.20 6.53
N ALA A 86 11.43 7.25 7.25
CA ALA A 86 11.66 8.57 6.67
C ALA A 86 12.76 8.53 5.60
N ALA A 87 13.89 7.85 5.89
CA ALA A 87 14.97 7.64 4.91
C ALA A 87 14.48 6.94 3.64
N ALA A 88 13.72 5.86 3.79
CA ALA A 88 13.16 5.13 2.66
C ALA A 88 12.26 6.02 1.78
N GLY A 89 11.39 6.82 2.42
CA GLY A 89 10.51 7.75 1.72
C GLY A 89 11.29 8.80 0.94
N VAL A 90 12.28 9.43 1.56
CA VAL A 90 13.13 10.45 0.92
C VAL A 90 13.91 9.86 -0.26
N ILE A 91 14.54 8.71 -0.09
CA ILE A 91 15.34 8.07 -1.16
C ILE A 91 14.43 7.69 -2.34
N ILE A 92 13.29 7.04 -2.07
CA ILE A 92 12.34 6.70 -3.12
C ILE A 92 11.78 7.97 -3.78
N GLY A 93 11.51 9.01 -2.98
CA GLY A 93 11.08 10.31 -3.46
C GLY A 93 12.07 10.89 -4.49
N ILE A 94 13.35 10.94 -4.16
CA ILE A 94 14.42 11.41 -5.05
C ILE A 94 14.50 10.56 -6.32
N VAL A 95 14.51 9.23 -6.18
CA VAL A 95 14.59 8.31 -7.33
C VAL A 95 13.40 8.50 -8.27
N LEU A 96 12.18 8.61 -7.74
CA LEU A 96 10.98 8.81 -8.55
C LEU A 96 10.98 10.17 -9.25
N LEU A 97 11.48 11.24 -8.59
CA LEU A 97 11.64 12.56 -9.21
C LEU A 97 12.63 12.52 -10.37
N ILE A 98 13.80 11.92 -10.16
CA ILE A 98 14.82 11.78 -11.22
C ILE A 98 14.26 10.99 -12.41
N LEU A 99 13.62 9.84 -12.15
CA LEU A 99 13.04 8.98 -13.18
C LEU A 99 11.88 9.67 -13.91
N GLY A 100 11.04 10.41 -13.17
CA GLY A 100 9.93 11.18 -13.72
C GLY A 100 10.42 12.35 -14.60
N ALA A 101 11.42 13.09 -14.12
CA ALA A 101 11.99 14.23 -14.84
C ALA A 101 12.71 13.79 -16.13
N THR A 102 13.50 12.71 -16.05
CA THR A 102 14.30 12.19 -17.16
C THR A 102 13.53 11.33 -18.18
N GLY A 103 12.31 10.89 -17.82
CA GLY A 103 11.52 9.97 -18.64
C GLY A 103 12.06 8.53 -18.68
N LEU A 104 13.02 8.18 -17.85
CA LEU A 104 13.64 6.84 -17.80
C LEU A 104 12.74 5.78 -17.17
N ILE A 105 11.59 6.14 -16.62
CA ILE A 105 10.64 5.22 -15.96
C ILE A 105 10.33 4.02 -16.85
N GLY A 106 9.93 4.25 -18.09
CA GLY A 106 9.56 3.17 -19.00
C GLY A 106 10.72 2.25 -19.38
N ARG A 107 11.96 2.73 -19.33
CA ARG A 107 13.16 1.90 -19.55
C ARG A 107 13.46 1.04 -18.34
N LEU A 108 13.46 1.61 -17.15
CA LEU A 108 13.78 0.90 -15.91
C LEU A 108 12.72 -0.15 -15.57
N ALA A 109 11.45 0.16 -15.77
CA ALA A 109 10.37 -0.78 -15.53
C ALA A 109 10.41 -2.03 -16.43
N ARG A 110 10.98 -1.90 -17.65
CA ARG A 110 11.21 -3.06 -18.54
C ARG A 110 12.36 -3.94 -18.11
N VAL A 111 13.28 -3.41 -17.30
CA VAL A 111 14.43 -4.16 -16.77
C VAL A 111 14.03 -5.02 -15.58
N ILE A 112 12.98 -4.64 -14.84
CA ILE A 112 12.51 -5.40 -13.67
C ILE A 112 11.64 -6.57 -14.13
N PRO A 113 12.07 -7.82 -13.89
CA PRO A 113 11.30 -8.98 -14.29
C PRO A 113 9.99 -9.10 -13.52
N GLN A 114 8.89 -9.37 -14.21
CA GLN A 114 7.58 -9.50 -13.59
C GLN A 114 7.51 -10.68 -12.60
N SER A 115 8.23 -11.77 -12.89
CA SER A 115 8.34 -12.95 -12.03
C SER A 115 8.93 -12.61 -10.65
N VAL A 116 9.97 -11.77 -10.62
CA VAL A 116 10.60 -11.31 -9.37
C VAL A 116 9.64 -10.44 -8.57
N GLY A 117 8.95 -9.50 -9.24
CA GLY A 117 7.93 -8.68 -8.59
C GLY A 117 6.78 -9.50 -8.00
N ALA A 118 6.31 -10.54 -8.73
CA ALA A 118 5.28 -11.46 -8.25
C ALA A 118 5.78 -12.28 -7.03
N GLY A 119 7.02 -12.75 -7.06
CA GLY A 119 7.63 -13.47 -5.95
C GLY A 119 7.79 -12.61 -4.69
N LEU A 120 8.23 -11.35 -4.84
CA LEU A 120 8.27 -10.39 -3.72
C LEU A 120 6.89 -10.15 -3.12
N GLN A 121 5.86 -9.93 -3.96
CA GLN A 121 4.48 -9.73 -3.50
C GLN A 121 3.96 -10.95 -2.75
N LEU A 122 4.19 -12.15 -3.27
CA LEU A 122 3.82 -13.40 -2.63
C LEU A 122 4.51 -13.53 -1.27
N GLY A 123 5.83 -13.33 -1.20
CA GLY A 123 6.60 -13.45 0.05
C GLY A 123 6.18 -12.42 1.10
N LEU A 124 6.02 -11.15 0.71
CA LEU A 124 5.57 -10.10 1.62
C LEU A 124 4.13 -10.32 2.10
N GLY A 125 3.24 -10.79 1.20
CA GLY A 125 1.87 -11.15 1.57
C GLY A 125 1.82 -12.31 2.55
N LEU A 126 2.67 -13.32 2.39
CA LEU A 126 2.81 -14.42 3.35
C LEU A 126 3.31 -13.94 4.72
N LEU A 127 4.31 -13.05 4.76
CA LEU A 127 4.78 -12.44 6.02
C LEU A 127 3.66 -11.69 6.74
N MET A 128 2.88 -10.89 6.01
CA MET A 128 1.72 -10.19 6.58
C MET A 128 0.66 -11.18 7.08
N GLY A 129 0.40 -12.25 6.33
CA GLY A 129 -0.51 -13.32 6.73
C GLY A 129 -0.09 -14.01 8.03
N VAL A 130 1.19 -14.36 8.16
CA VAL A 130 1.75 -14.96 9.37
C VAL A 130 1.65 -14.02 10.57
N LEU A 131 2.01 -12.74 10.38
CA LEU A 131 1.85 -11.74 11.43
C LEU A 131 0.39 -11.56 11.81
N GLY A 132 -0.50 -11.42 10.82
CA GLY A 132 -1.93 -11.31 11.06
C GLY A 132 -2.49 -12.47 11.86
N LEU A 133 -2.07 -13.71 11.54
CA LEU A 133 -2.46 -14.89 12.30
C LEU A 133 -1.96 -14.83 13.75
N ARG A 134 -0.71 -14.43 13.99
CA ARG A 134 -0.17 -14.25 15.35
C ARG A 134 -1.01 -13.26 16.15
N LEU A 135 -1.31 -12.09 15.58
CA LEU A 135 -2.14 -11.08 16.25
C LEU A 135 -3.57 -11.55 16.49
N MET A 136 -4.14 -12.33 15.58
CA MET A 136 -5.47 -12.94 15.80
C MET A 136 -5.46 -13.94 16.93
N LEU A 137 -4.38 -14.70 17.12
CA LEU A 137 -4.26 -15.68 18.19
C LEU A 137 -4.14 -15.04 19.58
N GLU A 138 -3.80 -13.75 19.69
CA GLU A 138 -3.82 -13.03 20.97
C GLU A 138 -5.25 -12.75 21.46
N VAL A 139 -6.20 -12.51 20.53
CA VAL A 139 -7.62 -12.28 20.83
C VAL A 139 -8.48 -13.07 19.83
N PRO A 140 -8.46 -14.42 19.92
CA PRO A 140 -9.01 -15.29 18.87
C PRO A 140 -10.53 -15.14 18.70
N TRP A 141 -11.26 -14.86 19.75
CA TRP A 141 -12.71 -14.68 19.72
C TRP A 141 -13.17 -13.39 19.01
N ILE A 142 -12.28 -12.42 18.78
CA ILE A 142 -12.50 -11.27 17.89
C ILE A 142 -11.86 -11.52 16.52
N GLY A 143 -10.63 -12.02 16.49
CA GLY A 143 -9.84 -12.16 15.26
C GLY A 143 -10.50 -13.11 14.25
N PHE A 144 -10.88 -14.32 14.65
CA PHE A 144 -11.49 -15.29 13.72
C PHE A 144 -12.86 -14.85 13.19
N PRO A 145 -13.80 -14.33 14.00
CA PRO A 145 -15.03 -13.75 13.45
C PRO A 145 -14.78 -12.55 12.53
N ALA A 146 -13.81 -11.69 12.87
CA ALA A 146 -13.47 -10.52 12.05
C ALA A 146 -12.95 -10.94 10.67
N VAL A 147 -12.01 -11.89 10.58
CA VAL A 147 -11.50 -12.34 9.28
C VAL A 147 -12.58 -13.05 8.48
N ALA A 148 -13.41 -13.87 9.09
CA ALA A 148 -14.54 -14.51 8.43
C ALA A 148 -15.52 -13.47 7.86
N ALA A 149 -15.88 -12.46 8.68
CA ALA A 149 -16.75 -11.37 8.26
C ALA A 149 -16.13 -10.54 7.11
N LEU A 150 -14.83 -10.25 7.15
CA LEU A 150 -14.14 -9.53 6.07
C LEU A 150 -14.22 -10.30 4.75
N PHE A 151 -13.98 -11.61 4.75
CA PHE A 151 -14.08 -12.43 3.54
C PHE A 151 -15.51 -12.59 3.04
N LEU A 152 -16.49 -12.74 3.93
CA LEU A 152 -17.90 -12.88 3.56
C LEU A 152 -18.49 -11.56 3.05
N LEU A 153 -18.34 -10.49 3.82
CA LEU A 153 -18.87 -9.17 3.48
C LEU A 153 -18.12 -8.53 2.31
N GLY A 154 -16.83 -8.82 2.16
CA GLY A 154 -16.02 -8.36 1.02
C GLY A 154 -16.49 -8.94 -0.33
N ARG A 155 -17.28 -10.02 -0.33
CA ARG A 155 -17.93 -10.56 -1.53
C ARG A 155 -19.16 -9.76 -1.95
N ILE A 156 -19.74 -8.97 -1.03
CA ILE A 156 -20.93 -8.16 -1.34
C ILE A 156 -20.47 -6.92 -2.12
N PRO A 157 -20.97 -6.71 -3.35
CA PRO A 157 -20.58 -5.56 -4.14
C PRO A 157 -20.89 -4.25 -3.42
N ARG A 158 -19.92 -3.33 -3.40
CA ARG A 158 -20.04 -1.98 -2.80
C ARG A 158 -20.21 -1.95 -1.27
N PHE A 159 -20.13 -3.09 -0.58
CA PHE A 159 -20.23 -3.11 0.88
C PHE A 159 -18.87 -2.73 1.51
N PRO A 160 -18.80 -1.72 2.42
CA PRO A 160 -17.56 -1.29 3.05
C PRO A 160 -17.17 -2.24 4.21
N ALA A 161 -16.77 -3.46 3.87
CA ALA A 161 -16.52 -4.53 4.85
C ALA A 161 -15.48 -4.15 5.91
N ALA A 162 -14.34 -3.55 5.49
CA ALA A 162 -13.26 -3.24 6.42
C ALA A 162 -13.66 -2.23 7.51
N PRO A 163 -14.24 -1.05 7.21
CA PRO A 163 -14.65 -0.12 8.28
C PRO A 163 -15.81 -0.67 9.15
N VAL A 164 -16.73 -1.45 8.56
CA VAL A 164 -17.83 -2.05 9.32
C VAL A 164 -17.29 -3.12 10.30
N VAL A 165 -16.45 -4.03 9.83
CA VAL A 165 -15.86 -5.07 10.69
C VAL A 165 -14.95 -4.45 11.74
N LEU A 166 -14.14 -3.44 11.37
CA LEU A 166 -13.29 -2.74 12.32
C LEU A 166 -14.11 -2.03 13.41
N GLY A 167 -15.15 -1.29 12.99
CA GLY A 167 -16.04 -0.58 13.93
C GLY A 167 -16.77 -1.52 14.87
N THR A 168 -17.32 -2.63 14.36
CA THR A 168 -17.99 -3.64 15.20
C THR A 168 -17.02 -4.35 16.13
N ALA A 169 -15.83 -4.74 15.65
CA ALA A 169 -14.80 -5.36 16.48
C ALA A 169 -14.31 -4.40 17.58
N THR A 170 -14.15 -3.11 17.26
CA THR A 170 -13.76 -2.09 18.24
C THR A 170 -14.86 -1.89 19.30
N LEU A 171 -16.12 -1.84 18.89
CA LEU A 171 -17.25 -1.74 19.82
C LEU A 171 -17.31 -2.97 20.76
N VAL A 172 -17.18 -4.16 20.19
CA VAL A 172 -17.15 -5.40 20.98
C VAL A 172 -15.95 -5.40 21.93
N GLY A 173 -14.76 -5.03 21.46
CA GLY A 173 -13.56 -4.90 22.28
C GLY A 173 -13.73 -3.90 23.41
N TRP A 174 -14.35 -2.75 23.15
CA TRP A 174 -14.63 -1.74 24.16
C TRP A 174 -15.62 -2.23 25.24
N ILE A 175 -16.69 -2.91 24.83
CA ILE A 175 -17.67 -3.49 25.77
C ILE A 175 -17.03 -4.57 26.63
N THR A 176 -16.15 -5.40 26.04
CA THR A 176 -15.51 -6.50 26.74
C THR A 176 -14.26 -6.09 27.54
N ALA A 177 -13.55 -5.03 27.12
CA ALA A 177 -12.39 -4.47 27.84
C ALA A 177 -12.80 -3.85 29.18
N SER A 178 -14.06 -3.38 29.34
CA SER A 178 -14.61 -3.03 30.64
C SER A 178 -14.69 -4.24 31.60
N SER A 179 -14.42 -5.44 31.11
CA SER A 179 -14.34 -6.70 31.87
C SER A 179 -12.92 -7.20 32.15
N GLY A 180 -11.88 -6.37 31.96
CA GLY A 180 -10.51 -6.69 32.39
C GLY A 180 -9.51 -7.14 31.33
N ALA A 181 -9.72 -6.80 30.03
CA ALA A 181 -8.67 -6.98 29.04
C ALA A 181 -7.51 -6.00 29.32
N PRO A 182 -6.24 -6.45 29.26
CA PRO A 182 -5.12 -5.57 29.52
C PRO A 182 -5.14 -4.39 28.53
N ALA A 183 -5.15 -3.17 29.07
CA ALA A 183 -4.84 -2.00 28.26
C ALA A 183 -3.46 -2.26 27.62
N HIS A 184 -3.42 -2.36 26.30
CA HIS A 184 -2.14 -2.36 25.62
C HIS A 184 -1.38 -1.10 26.07
N GLU A 185 -0.21 -1.30 26.67
CA GLU A 185 0.69 -0.19 26.95
C GLU A 185 0.84 0.57 25.62
N THR A 186 0.28 1.77 25.58
CA THR A 186 0.50 2.69 24.49
C THR A 186 2.00 2.94 24.47
N ILE A 187 2.71 2.29 23.54
CA ILE A 187 4.08 2.68 23.21
C ILE A 187 3.97 4.19 23.06
N GLY A 188 4.73 4.95 23.86
CA GLY A 188 4.62 6.39 23.98
C GLY A 188 4.75 7.07 22.61
N VAL A 189 3.64 7.12 21.88
CA VAL A 189 3.56 7.70 20.55
C VAL A 189 3.59 9.22 20.77
N SER A 190 4.66 9.85 20.33
CA SER A 190 4.77 11.31 20.35
C SER A 190 3.60 11.90 19.55
N SER A 191 2.78 12.72 20.20
CA SER A 191 1.61 13.33 19.59
C SER A 191 1.93 14.51 18.67
N GLY A 192 3.18 15.00 18.70
CA GLY A 192 3.61 16.17 17.93
C GLY A 192 4.10 15.87 16.51
N LEU A 193 4.06 16.88 15.66
CA LEU A 193 4.74 16.87 14.38
C LEU A 193 6.24 17.04 14.63
N HIS A 194 7.03 16.01 14.37
CA HIS A 194 8.48 16.04 14.54
C HIS A 194 9.18 15.87 13.20
N VAL A 195 10.25 16.64 13.01
CA VAL A 195 11.16 16.41 11.89
C VAL A 195 12.03 15.19 12.23
N VAL A 196 11.90 14.15 11.41
CA VAL A 196 12.67 12.92 11.53
C VAL A 196 13.90 13.03 10.66
N ILE A 197 15.07 13.19 11.29
CA ILE A 197 16.36 13.24 10.59
C ILE A 197 16.99 11.85 10.70
N PRO A 198 17.05 11.06 9.59
CA PRO A 198 17.62 9.73 9.64
C PRO A 198 19.14 9.79 9.83
N THR A 199 19.67 8.88 10.63
CA THR A 199 21.11 8.65 10.76
C THR A 199 21.63 7.91 9.53
N TRP A 200 22.97 7.97 9.31
CA TRP A 200 23.59 7.27 8.18
C TRP A 200 23.38 5.75 8.23
N ALA A 201 23.38 5.17 9.41
CA ALA A 201 23.08 3.73 9.60
C ALA A 201 21.63 3.38 9.19
N GLU A 202 20.66 4.25 9.54
CA GLU A 202 19.26 4.09 9.14
C GLU A 202 19.08 4.22 7.63
N VAL A 203 19.81 5.12 6.98
CA VAL A 203 19.82 5.25 5.50
C VAL A 203 20.28 3.96 4.84
N TRP A 204 21.40 3.38 5.26
CA TRP A 204 21.91 2.13 4.68
C TRP A 204 20.98 0.95 4.93
N ARG A 205 20.43 0.85 6.13
CA ARG A 205 19.51 -0.24 6.45
C ARG A 205 18.21 -0.13 5.67
N SER A 206 17.67 1.08 5.50
CA SER A 206 16.47 1.32 4.71
C SER A 206 16.64 0.98 3.23
N LEU A 207 17.82 1.26 2.65
CA LEU A 207 18.14 0.90 1.26
C LEU A 207 17.92 -0.59 0.98
N GLY A 208 18.49 -1.46 1.82
CA GLY A 208 18.40 -2.91 1.63
C GLY A 208 17.00 -3.46 1.93
N LEU A 209 16.43 -3.11 3.07
CA LEU A 209 15.19 -3.73 3.54
C LEU A 209 13.94 -3.17 2.88
N ALA A 210 13.93 -1.90 2.52
CA ALA A 210 12.73 -1.16 2.14
C ALA A 210 12.79 -0.60 0.71
N VAL A 211 13.82 0.18 0.38
CA VAL A 211 13.87 0.94 -0.87
C VAL A 211 13.93 0.05 -2.10
N LEU A 212 14.87 -0.90 -2.15
CA LEU A 212 15.06 -1.74 -3.32
C LEU A 212 13.83 -2.60 -3.65
N PRO A 213 13.22 -3.34 -2.69
CA PRO A 213 12.01 -4.09 -2.97
C PRO A 213 10.84 -3.17 -3.37
N GLN A 214 10.70 -2.03 -2.69
CA GLN A 214 9.60 -1.11 -2.96
C GLN A 214 9.72 -0.45 -4.33
N LEU A 215 10.91 -0.06 -4.77
CA LEU A 215 11.11 0.55 -6.09
C LEU A 215 10.59 -0.36 -7.21
N SER A 216 10.85 -1.66 -7.15
CA SER A 216 10.36 -2.60 -8.14
C SER A 216 8.82 -2.62 -8.21
N LEU A 217 8.15 -2.61 -7.05
CA LEU A 217 6.69 -2.57 -6.97
C LEU A 217 6.12 -1.21 -7.36
N THR A 218 6.78 -0.13 -6.98
CA THR A 218 6.33 1.24 -7.32
C THR A 218 6.38 1.47 -8.82
N LEU A 219 7.50 1.17 -9.47
CA LEU A 219 7.66 1.39 -10.91
C LEU A 219 6.68 0.57 -11.74
N THR A 220 6.52 -0.69 -11.38
CA THR A 220 5.66 -1.59 -12.16
C THR A 220 4.18 -1.41 -11.83
N ASN A 221 3.79 -1.36 -10.56
CA ASN A 221 2.39 -1.36 -10.16
C ASN A 221 1.84 0.06 -9.94
N ALA A 222 2.51 0.86 -9.12
CA ALA A 222 1.99 2.18 -8.76
C ALA A 222 2.13 3.21 -9.90
N VAL A 223 3.08 3.03 -10.81
CA VAL A 223 3.29 3.95 -11.94
C VAL A 223 2.69 3.40 -13.22
N ILE A 224 3.22 2.28 -13.76
CA ILE A 224 2.82 1.80 -15.09
C ILE A 224 1.40 1.25 -15.10
N VAL A 225 1.08 0.34 -14.18
CA VAL A 225 -0.27 -0.29 -14.16
C VAL A 225 -1.32 0.75 -13.80
N THR A 226 -1.04 1.68 -12.87
CA THR A 226 -1.98 2.74 -12.51
C THR A 226 -2.25 3.68 -13.69
N ALA A 227 -1.23 4.07 -14.45
CA ALA A 227 -1.39 4.87 -15.66
C ALA A 227 -2.23 4.14 -16.73
N SER A 228 -2.01 2.83 -16.91
CA SER A 228 -2.78 2.00 -17.84
C SER A 228 -4.25 1.90 -17.43
N VAL A 229 -4.50 1.57 -16.15
CA VAL A 229 -5.87 1.45 -15.60
C VAL A 229 -6.59 2.80 -15.65
N SER A 230 -5.87 3.90 -15.39
CA SER A 230 -6.47 5.24 -15.50
C SER A 230 -6.95 5.53 -16.92
N ARG A 231 -6.17 5.20 -17.93
CA ARG A 231 -6.57 5.36 -19.36
C ARG A 231 -7.71 4.43 -19.76
N GLU A 232 -7.78 3.23 -19.16
CA GLU A 232 -8.85 2.27 -19.43
C GLU A 232 -10.18 2.74 -18.81
N LEU A 233 -10.18 3.14 -17.53
CA LEU A 233 -11.39 3.56 -16.82
C LEU A 233 -11.86 4.96 -17.22
N PHE A 234 -10.94 5.83 -17.62
CA PHE A 234 -11.18 7.22 -17.99
C PHE A 234 -10.50 7.54 -19.33
N PRO A 235 -11.09 7.12 -20.49
CA PRO A 235 -10.44 7.25 -21.79
C PRO A 235 -10.05 8.68 -22.19
N VAL A 236 -10.82 9.68 -21.76
CA VAL A 236 -10.57 11.10 -22.08
C VAL A 236 -9.63 11.74 -21.05
N THR A 237 -10.01 11.68 -19.78
CA THR A 237 -9.33 12.39 -18.69
C THR A 237 -8.16 11.62 -18.09
N GLY A 238 -8.16 10.28 -18.18
CA GLY A 238 -7.16 9.41 -17.57
C GLY A 238 -5.73 9.58 -18.08
N LYS A 239 -5.54 10.25 -19.23
CA LYS A 239 -4.21 10.56 -19.80
C LYS A 239 -3.37 11.47 -18.89
N ILE A 240 -3.99 12.27 -18.03
CA ILE A 240 -3.31 13.13 -17.07
C ILE A 240 -2.52 12.31 -16.05
N ALA A 241 -3.00 11.11 -15.68
CA ALA A 241 -2.30 10.17 -14.81
C ALA A 241 -1.26 9.36 -15.61
N SER A 242 -0.38 10.06 -16.30
CA SER A 242 0.74 9.46 -17.03
C SER A 242 1.79 8.89 -16.06
N GLU A 243 2.61 7.98 -16.55
CA GLU A 243 3.71 7.38 -15.78
C GLU A 243 4.64 8.44 -15.19
N ARG A 244 4.92 9.49 -15.99
CA ARG A 244 5.73 10.64 -15.58
C ARG A 244 5.07 11.39 -14.42
N ASN A 245 3.80 11.77 -14.57
CA ASN A 245 3.11 12.56 -13.57
C ASN A 245 2.92 11.79 -12.26
N LEU A 246 2.59 10.49 -12.32
CA LEU A 246 2.46 9.62 -11.15
C LEU A 246 3.78 9.50 -10.38
N ALA A 247 4.91 9.40 -11.09
CA ALA A 247 6.21 9.35 -10.45
C ALA A 247 6.59 10.71 -9.84
N LEU A 248 6.36 11.81 -10.55
CA LEU A 248 6.68 13.14 -10.05
C LEU A 248 5.84 13.50 -8.81
N SER A 249 4.54 13.25 -8.83
CA SER A 249 3.68 13.52 -7.68
C SER A 249 4.01 12.66 -6.47
N SER A 250 4.19 11.34 -6.67
CA SER A 250 4.63 10.44 -5.58
C SER A 250 6.03 10.80 -5.09
N GLY A 251 6.95 11.14 -6.00
CA GLY A 251 8.31 11.54 -5.66
C GLY A 251 8.33 12.80 -4.79
N LEU A 252 7.61 13.84 -5.21
CA LEU A 252 7.52 15.10 -4.49
C LEU A 252 6.85 14.93 -3.11
N ALA A 253 5.75 14.19 -3.05
CA ALA A 253 5.05 13.94 -1.80
C ALA A 253 5.94 13.21 -0.79
N ASN A 254 6.65 12.16 -1.20
CA ASN A 254 7.54 11.43 -0.30
C ASN A 254 8.73 12.28 0.15
N LEU A 255 9.34 13.04 -0.76
CA LEU A 255 10.47 13.93 -0.42
C LEU A 255 10.07 15.00 0.59
N LEU A 256 8.88 15.58 0.44
CA LEU A 256 8.44 16.68 1.30
C LEU A 256 7.79 16.22 2.60
N LEU A 257 7.06 15.10 2.60
CA LEU A 257 6.21 14.72 3.73
C LEU A 257 6.86 13.67 4.64
N CYS A 258 7.69 12.76 4.11
CA CYS A 258 8.32 11.73 4.94
C CYS A 258 9.27 12.27 6.00
N PRO A 259 10.02 13.38 5.80
CA PRO A 259 10.80 14.01 6.89
C PRO A 259 9.94 14.50 8.04
N PHE A 260 8.64 14.74 7.84
CA PHE A 260 7.71 15.14 8.89
C PHE A 260 6.93 13.94 9.48
N GLY A 261 7.46 12.75 9.35
CA GLY A 261 6.87 11.54 9.92
C GLY A 261 5.74 10.91 9.10
N ALA A 262 5.53 11.36 7.86
CA ALA A 262 4.61 10.67 6.97
C ALA A 262 5.16 9.29 6.58
N MET A 263 4.27 8.32 6.46
CA MET A 263 4.61 7.01 5.90
C MET A 263 4.82 7.12 4.38
N PRO A 264 5.81 6.42 3.78
CA PRO A 264 6.00 6.43 2.34
C PRO A 264 4.76 5.97 1.58
N MET A 265 4.40 6.74 0.56
CA MET A 265 3.12 6.60 -0.13
C MET A 265 3.26 6.69 -1.65
N CYS A 266 2.34 6.05 -2.37
CA CYS A 266 2.29 6.06 -3.83
C CYS A 266 0.85 5.89 -4.31
N HIS A 267 0.65 6.04 -5.62
CA HIS A 267 -0.62 5.68 -6.24
C HIS A 267 -0.75 4.17 -6.40
N GLY A 268 -1.97 3.66 -6.49
CA GLY A 268 -2.21 2.22 -6.62
C GLY A 268 -3.33 1.87 -7.60
N ALA A 269 -3.04 1.02 -8.57
CA ALA A 269 -4.02 0.58 -9.56
C ALA A 269 -5.23 -0.13 -8.92
N GLY A 270 -4.99 -0.96 -7.91
CA GLY A 270 -6.08 -1.66 -7.20
C GLY A 270 -7.01 -0.69 -6.46
N GLY A 271 -6.46 0.33 -5.81
CA GLY A 271 -7.24 1.37 -5.16
C GLY A 271 -8.06 2.20 -6.17
N LEU A 272 -7.48 2.52 -7.34
CA LEU A 272 -8.21 3.21 -8.40
C LEU A 272 -9.42 2.39 -8.88
N GLN A 273 -9.24 1.09 -9.12
CA GLN A 273 -10.32 0.19 -9.49
C GLN A 273 -11.37 0.08 -8.37
N ALA A 274 -10.93 0.01 -7.11
CA ALA A 274 -11.83 -0.06 -5.97
C ALA A 274 -12.65 1.23 -5.83
N GLN A 275 -12.01 2.40 -5.83
CA GLN A 275 -12.71 3.69 -5.77
C GLN A 275 -13.71 3.86 -6.93
N TYR A 276 -13.31 3.47 -8.15
CA TYR A 276 -14.19 3.47 -9.31
C TYR A 276 -15.39 2.54 -9.11
N ARG A 277 -15.16 1.31 -8.63
CA ARG A 277 -16.22 0.31 -8.36
C ARG A 277 -17.21 0.80 -7.31
N PHE A 278 -16.75 1.54 -6.30
CA PHE A 278 -17.59 2.08 -5.23
C PHE A 278 -18.27 3.40 -5.61
N GLY A 279 -18.02 3.93 -6.80
CA GLY A 279 -18.76 5.08 -7.34
C GLY A 279 -17.94 6.35 -7.51
N GLY A 280 -16.66 6.38 -7.12
CA GLY A 280 -15.75 7.49 -7.37
C GLY A 280 -15.55 7.73 -8.86
N ARG A 281 -15.66 8.99 -9.29
CA ARG A 281 -15.52 9.39 -10.69
C ARG A 281 -14.64 10.62 -10.87
N THR A 282 -14.45 11.39 -9.81
CA THR A 282 -13.75 12.67 -9.88
C THR A 282 -12.69 12.78 -8.79
N GLY A 283 -11.88 13.86 -8.86
CA GLY A 283 -10.93 14.20 -7.81
C GLY A 283 -11.57 14.52 -6.45
N LEU A 284 -12.90 14.66 -6.39
CA LEU A 284 -13.60 14.85 -5.13
C LEU A 284 -13.48 13.63 -4.20
N THR A 285 -13.40 12.42 -4.77
CA THR A 285 -13.17 11.18 -4.01
C THR A 285 -11.93 11.24 -3.11
N PRO A 286 -10.70 11.45 -3.63
CA PRO A 286 -9.52 11.56 -2.77
C PRO A 286 -9.52 12.86 -1.94
N ILE A 287 -10.14 13.96 -2.41
CA ILE A 287 -10.27 15.18 -1.60
C ILE A 287 -11.09 14.93 -0.34
N LEU A 288 -12.24 14.27 -0.45
CA LEU A 288 -13.08 13.95 0.71
C LEU A 288 -12.34 13.06 1.70
N PHE A 289 -11.66 12.03 1.20
CA PHE A 289 -10.89 11.15 2.06
C PHE A 289 -9.72 11.89 2.74
N GLY A 290 -8.98 12.69 1.97
CA GLY A 290 -7.88 13.50 2.49
C GLY A 290 -8.34 14.52 3.52
N ALA A 291 -9.50 15.17 3.32
CA ALA A 291 -10.08 16.11 4.27
C ALA A 291 -10.40 15.42 5.62
N VAL A 292 -10.96 14.21 5.59
CA VAL A 292 -11.20 13.43 6.82
C VAL A 292 -9.89 13.15 7.53
N LEU A 293 -8.84 12.74 6.82
CA LEU A 293 -7.54 12.46 7.43
C LEU A 293 -6.87 13.72 7.99
N LEU A 294 -7.01 14.88 7.31
CA LEU A 294 -6.53 16.17 7.85
C LEU A 294 -7.28 16.57 9.13
N VAL A 295 -8.60 16.45 9.15
CA VAL A 295 -9.40 16.72 10.34
C VAL A 295 -8.95 15.83 11.49
N LEU A 296 -8.79 14.53 11.24
CA LEU A 296 -8.28 13.59 12.26
C LEU A 296 -6.87 13.94 12.72
N GLY A 297 -5.96 14.31 11.80
CA GLY A 297 -4.58 14.65 12.11
C GLY A 297 -4.42 15.97 12.86
N ILE A 298 -5.25 17.00 12.57
CA ILE A 298 -5.14 18.32 13.20
C ILE A 298 -5.82 18.35 14.58
N TRP A 299 -7.05 17.84 14.67
CA TRP A 299 -7.84 18.00 15.89
C TRP A 299 -7.91 16.77 16.79
N PHE A 300 -7.62 15.60 16.25
CA PHE A 300 -7.81 14.35 16.97
C PHE A 300 -6.56 13.46 17.01
N ALA A 301 -5.38 13.98 16.65
CA ALA A 301 -4.17 13.15 16.59
C ALA A 301 -3.84 12.49 17.94
N ASP A 302 -3.92 13.23 19.05
CA ASP A 302 -3.70 12.70 20.39
C ASP A 302 -4.76 11.67 20.78
N ARG A 303 -6.02 11.94 20.39
CA ARG A 303 -7.12 11.02 20.61
C ARG A 303 -7.13 9.87 19.61
N ALA A 304 -6.62 10.10 18.40
CA ALA A 304 -6.48 9.06 17.39
C ALA A 304 -5.54 7.94 17.88
N ALA A 305 -4.44 8.28 18.54
CA ALA A 305 -3.60 7.29 19.21
C ALA A 305 -4.39 6.46 20.22
N GLY A 306 -5.19 7.10 21.07
CA GLY A 306 -6.09 6.43 22.01
C GLY A 306 -7.21 5.64 21.32
N LEU A 307 -7.80 6.17 20.24
CA LEU A 307 -8.82 5.46 19.46
C LEU A 307 -8.24 4.23 18.75
N PHE A 308 -7.01 4.32 18.23
CA PHE A 308 -6.33 3.18 17.62
C PHE A 308 -5.95 2.12 18.68
N ALA A 309 -5.63 2.54 19.91
CA ALA A 309 -5.36 1.63 21.02
C ALA A 309 -6.62 0.85 21.47
N ILE A 310 -7.81 1.38 21.23
CA ILE A 310 -9.08 0.69 21.51
C ILE A 310 -9.36 -0.42 20.48
N ILE A 311 -8.72 -0.37 19.31
CA ILE A 311 -8.93 -1.38 18.27
C ILE A 311 -8.32 -2.71 18.73
N PRO A 312 -9.12 -3.78 18.84
CA PRO A 312 -8.61 -5.07 19.29
C PRO A 312 -7.53 -5.59 18.33
N ILE A 313 -6.41 -6.03 18.88
CA ILE A 313 -5.28 -6.50 18.08
C ILE A 313 -5.65 -7.67 17.17
N GLY A 314 -6.61 -8.50 17.59
CA GLY A 314 -7.17 -9.57 16.75
C GLY A 314 -7.87 -9.03 15.49
N ALA A 315 -8.55 -7.88 15.57
CA ALA A 315 -9.15 -7.24 14.39
C ALA A 315 -8.11 -6.66 13.44
N VAL A 316 -7.02 -6.08 13.98
CA VAL A 316 -5.87 -5.66 13.18
C VAL A 316 -5.25 -6.86 12.47
N GLY A 317 -5.09 -7.99 13.18
CA GLY A 317 -4.61 -9.25 12.60
C GLY A 317 -5.49 -9.75 11.45
N ALA A 318 -6.80 -9.68 11.60
CA ALA A 318 -7.76 -10.05 10.55
C ALA A 318 -7.61 -9.17 9.29
N LEU A 319 -7.45 -7.86 9.47
CA LEU A 319 -7.20 -6.94 8.36
C LEU A 319 -5.87 -7.22 7.67
N LEU A 320 -4.82 -7.57 8.44
CA LEU A 320 -3.51 -7.92 7.88
C LEU A 320 -3.54 -9.21 7.06
N ILE A 321 -4.33 -10.21 7.46
CA ILE A 321 -4.53 -11.42 6.65
C ILE A 321 -5.18 -11.08 5.31
N VAL A 322 -6.21 -10.24 5.31
CA VAL A 322 -6.87 -9.82 4.06
C VAL A 322 -5.90 -9.02 3.18
N ALA A 323 -5.22 -8.03 3.73
CA ALA A 323 -4.24 -7.23 2.98
C ALA A 323 -3.06 -8.07 2.48
N GLY A 324 -2.58 -9.02 3.28
CA GLY A 324 -1.55 -10.00 2.89
C GLY A 324 -2.02 -10.91 1.77
N THR A 325 -3.27 -11.37 1.81
CA THR A 325 -3.89 -12.17 0.75
C THR A 325 -4.00 -11.38 -0.55
N ASP A 326 -4.45 -10.13 -0.49
CA ASP A 326 -4.57 -9.25 -1.66
C ASP A 326 -3.20 -8.93 -2.28
N LEU A 327 -2.16 -8.82 -1.44
CA LEU A 327 -0.79 -8.63 -1.91
C LEU A 327 -0.23 -9.91 -2.55
N ALA A 328 -0.42 -11.07 -1.92
CA ALA A 328 0.08 -12.36 -2.37
C ALA A 328 -0.59 -12.83 -3.66
N ILE A 329 -1.94 -12.75 -3.71
CA ILE A 329 -2.74 -13.21 -4.83
C ILE A 329 -2.92 -12.07 -5.85
N SER A 330 -1.82 -11.58 -6.39
CA SER A 330 -1.86 -10.59 -7.47
C SER A 330 -2.11 -11.27 -8.82
N ARG A 331 -2.72 -10.57 -9.78
CA ARG A 331 -2.92 -11.09 -11.15
C ARG A 331 -1.61 -11.58 -11.79
N ARG A 332 -0.50 -10.95 -11.47
CA ARG A 332 0.83 -11.33 -11.96
C ARG A 332 1.30 -12.71 -11.55
N LEU A 333 0.75 -13.26 -10.46
CA LEU A 333 1.05 -14.62 -10.04
C LEU A 333 0.52 -15.65 -11.04
N PHE A 334 -0.61 -15.34 -11.70
CA PHE A 334 -1.31 -16.23 -12.62
C PHE A 334 -1.03 -15.95 -14.09
N ASP A 335 -0.63 -14.71 -14.44
CA ASP A 335 -0.30 -14.31 -15.82
C ASP A 335 1.10 -14.76 -16.26
N GLY A 336 1.87 -15.38 -15.35
CA GLY A 336 3.22 -15.87 -15.59
C GLY A 336 3.24 -17.15 -16.43
N ARG A 337 4.24 -17.27 -17.33
CA ARG A 337 4.51 -18.55 -18.00
C ARG A 337 4.87 -19.61 -16.94
N PRO A 338 4.51 -20.91 -17.12
CA PRO A 338 4.84 -21.96 -16.16
C PRO A 338 6.33 -21.97 -15.79
N SER A 339 7.21 -21.63 -16.72
CA SER A 339 8.66 -21.49 -16.48
C SER A 339 9.04 -20.39 -15.47
N CYS A 340 8.15 -19.46 -15.13
CA CYS A 340 8.40 -18.41 -14.14
C CYS A 340 8.12 -18.86 -12.71
N LEU A 341 7.38 -19.96 -12.51
CA LEU A 341 6.92 -20.40 -11.18
C LEU A 341 8.07 -20.63 -10.21
N TRP A 342 9.17 -21.24 -10.65
CA TRP A 342 10.31 -21.48 -9.78
C TRP A 342 11.01 -20.18 -9.34
N VAL A 343 11.09 -19.17 -10.24
CA VAL A 343 11.63 -17.85 -9.89
C VAL A 343 10.74 -17.18 -8.86
N ILE A 344 9.41 -17.21 -9.07
CA ILE A 344 8.42 -16.67 -8.14
C ILE A 344 8.56 -17.36 -6.77
N THR A 345 8.61 -18.69 -6.76
CA THR A 345 8.71 -19.49 -5.52
C THR A 345 10.00 -19.21 -4.77
N VAL A 346 11.15 -19.23 -5.46
CA VAL A 346 12.46 -18.94 -4.82
C VAL A 346 12.47 -17.52 -4.27
N THR A 347 12.01 -16.52 -5.05
CA THR A 347 11.95 -15.13 -4.58
C THR A 347 11.05 -15.00 -3.35
N ALA A 348 9.88 -15.65 -3.34
CA ALA A 348 8.98 -15.64 -2.20
C ALA A 348 9.59 -16.32 -0.96
N LEU A 349 10.20 -17.48 -1.12
CA LEU A 349 10.85 -18.19 -0.02
C LEU A 349 12.00 -17.38 0.60
N VAL A 350 12.86 -16.78 -0.24
CA VAL A 350 13.96 -15.93 0.24
C VAL A 350 13.43 -14.67 0.93
N THR A 351 12.31 -14.09 0.42
CA THR A 351 11.65 -12.95 1.07
C THR A 351 11.20 -13.29 2.49
N VAL A 352 10.61 -14.48 2.66
CA VAL A 352 10.08 -14.93 3.97
C VAL A 352 11.21 -15.37 4.91
N ALA A 353 12.18 -16.12 4.39
CA ALA A 353 13.20 -16.77 5.21
C ALA A 353 14.38 -15.85 5.58
N ILE A 354 14.71 -14.87 4.74
CA ILE A 354 15.89 -14.03 4.92
C ILE A 354 15.52 -12.55 4.90
N ASN A 355 15.31 -11.96 3.71
CA ASN A 355 14.84 -10.59 3.56
C ASN A 355 14.46 -10.28 2.09
N PRO A 356 13.64 -9.23 1.87
CA PRO A 356 13.18 -8.85 0.53
C PRO A 356 14.28 -8.36 -0.42
N ALA A 357 15.38 -7.79 0.11
CA ALA A 357 16.48 -7.29 -0.74
C ALA A 357 17.27 -8.43 -1.38
N LEU A 358 17.65 -9.43 -0.58
CA LEU A 358 18.34 -10.62 -1.10
C LEU A 358 17.41 -11.38 -2.06
N ALA A 359 16.11 -11.45 -1.74
CA ALA A 359 15.11 -12.05 -2.62
C ALA A 359 15.04 -11.36 -3.99
N LEU A 360 15.14 -10.02 -4.04
CA LEU A 360 15.20 -9.27 -5.30
C LEU A 360 16.41 -9.67 -6.14
N VAL A 361 17.59 -9.73 -5.52
CA VAL A 361 18.86 -10.05 -6.21
C VAL A 361 18.84 -11.49 -6.71
N LEU A 362 18.53 -12.45 -5.84
CA LEU A 362 18.49 -13.87 -6.20
C LEU A 362 17.38 -14.18 -7.21
N GLY A 363 16.22 -13.53 -7.07
CA GLY A 363 15.14 -13.62 -8.04
C GLY A 363 15.55 -13.11 -9.42
N TRP A 364 16.29 -12.01 -9.47
CA TRP A 364 16.80 -11.46 -10.75
C TRP A 364 17.81 -12.40 -11.39
N VAL A 365 18.79 -12.93 -10.63
CA VAL A 365 19.73 -13.93 -11.11
C VAL A 365 18.98 -15.17 -11.63
N GLY A 366 18.00 -15.67 -10.87
CA GLY A 366 17.13 -16.75 -11.30
C GLY A 366 16.40 -16.46 -12.61
N GLU A 367 15.88 -15.27 -12.79
CA GLU A 367 15.20 -14.87 -14.02
C GLU A 367 16.17 -14.78 -15.22
N CYS A 368 17.39 -14.31 -15.00
CA CYS A 368 18.43 -14.33 -16.03
C CYS A 368 18.76 -15.79 -16.46
N ILE A 369 18.92 -16.70 -15.51
CA ILE A 369 19.15 -18.13 -15.78
C ILE A 369 17.96 -18.72 -16.55
N ARG A 370 16.73 -18.48 -16.08
CA ARG A 370 15.51 -18.94 -16.76
C ARG A 370 15.46 -18.48 -18.21
N THR A 371 15.71 -17.19 -18.42
CA THR A 371 15.67 -16.60 -19.75
C THR A 371 16.73 -17.20 -20.68
N ALA A 372 17.95 -17.47 -20.17
CA ALA A 372 19.02 -18.13 -20.92
C ALA A 372 18.64 -19.57 -21.29
N ILE A 373 18.04 -20.33 -20.36
CA ILE A 373 17.59 -21.70 -20.62
C ILE A 373 16.45 -21.71 -21.66
N VAL A 374 15.43 -20.87 -21.49
CA VAL A 374 14.29 -20.82 -22.42
C VAL A 374 14.74 -20.43 -23.84
N ARG A 375 15.66 -19.49 -23.98
CA ARG A 375 16.21 -19.12 -25.30
C ARG A 375 16.97 -20.25 -25.99
N ARG A 376 17.62 -21.13 -25.22
CA ARG A 376 18.32 -22.31 -25.76
C ARG A 376 17.36 -23.43 -26.17
N LEU A 377 16.28 -23.62 -25.41
CA LEU A 377 15.33 -24.71 -25.63
C LEU A 377 14.26 -24.39 -26.69
N VAL A 378 13.95 -23.11 -26.90
CA VAL A 378 12.97 -22.63 -27.88
C VAL A 378 13.68 -21.70 -28.85
N PRO A 379 14.31 -22.19 -29.93
CA PRO A 379 14.91 -21.34 -30.94
C PRO A 379 13.82 -20.44 -31.55
N GLU A 380 14.09 -19.15 -31.64
CA GLU A 380 13.18 -18.18 -32.26
C GLU A 380 12.86 -18.64 -33.70
N ARG A 381 11.58 -18.87 -33.99
CA ARG A 381 11.13 -18.98 -35.40
C ARG A 381 11.51 -17.65 -36.08
N PRO A 382 12.21 -17.68 -37.23
CA PRO A 382 12.47 -16.45 -37.96
C PRO A 382 11.14 -15.75 -38.22
N ARG A 383 11.06 -14.47 -37.89
CA ARG A 383 9.90 -13.63 -38.22
C ARG A 383 9.80 -13.57 -39.74
N PRO A 384 8.61 -13.75 -40.32
CA PRO A 384 8.37 -13.62 -41.75
C PRO A 384 8.62 -12.21 -42.23
#